data_d763910d71657e7ba7bb6926182f3c3f
#
_entry.id   d763910d71657e7ba7bb6926182f3c3f
#
_cell.length_a   1.000
_cell.length_b   1.000
_cell.length_c   1.000
_cell.angle_alpha   90.00
_cell.angle_beta   90.00
_cell.angle_gamma   90.00
#
_symmetry.space_group_name_H-M   'P 1'
#
loop_
_entity.id
_entity.type
_entity.pdbx_description
1 polymer ?
#
loop_
_entity_poly.entity_id
_entity_poly.type
_entity_poly.pdbx_seq_one_letter_code
_entity_poly.pdbx_strand_id
1 'polypeptide(L)'
;KYIFQVLENESVMNDALSVVLVHIFKSMVDSDRQLDRWIPFDVIFSSIWTSALSLALGVAFSLVMLRTKASSLTVPYLMSFLLYALCECLELSGILGIFVYGVLIQPPRHFKESVVSISTIVEAYVYLMLGLAFQTYDWLCLRQSLLVFVSCIVGRAWMSFIFGLCLSKFNPRWTMKSMLFFSMCGVRGAISYALSMALDDDFIKSTTFVVIVCTIL
;
A
#
# COMPACT_ATOMS: atom_id res chain seq x y z
N LYS A 1 0.85 -10.81 -19.38
CA LYS A 1 1.97 -10.85 -18.39
C LYS A 1 2.47 -9.45 -18.03
N TYR A 2 2.85 -8.60 -19.01
CA TYR A 2 3.40 -7.26 -18.74
C TYR A 2 2.42 -6.34 -17.99
N ILE A 3 1.16 -6.25 -18.43
CA ILE A 3 0.13 -5.41 -17.79
C ILE A 3 -0.12 -5.87 -16.34
N PHE A 4 -0.12 -7.17 -16.09
CA PHE A 4 -0.29 -7.74 -14.75
C PHE A 4 0.86 -7.36 -13.81
N GLN A 5 2.11 -7.44 -14.28
CA GLN A 5 3.27 -7.01 -13.50
C GLN A 5 3.25 -5.50 -13.18
N VAL A 6 2.80 -4.68 -14.12
CA VAL A 6 2.65 -3.23 -13.88
C VAL A 6 1.58 -2.97 -12.82
N LEU A 7 0.47 -3.72 -12.87
CA LEU A 7 -0.61 -3.61 -11.89
C LEU A 7 -0.17 -4.02 -10.48
N GLU A 8 0.55 -5.14 -10.35
CA GLU A 8 1.10 -5.59 -9.05
C GLU A 8 2.04 -4.54 -8.46
N ASN A 9 2.97 -4.02 -9.26
CA ASN A 9 3.91 -3.00 -8.80
C ASN A 9 3.21 -1.68 -8.42
N GLU A 10 2.19 -1.28 -9.18
CA GLU A 10 1.40 -0.09 -8.86
C GLU A 10 0.66 -0.25 -7.54
N SER A 11 0.06 -1.41 -7.29
CA SER A 11 -0.64 -1.69 -6.04
C SER A 11 0.28 -1.57 -4.83
N VAL A 12 1.45 -2.22 -4.87
CA VAL A 12 2.43 -2.17 -3.77
C VAL A 12 2.93 -0.74 -3.51
N MET A 13 3.24 0.01 -4.58
CA MET A 13 3.69 1.41 -4.45
C MET A 13 2.60 2.32 -3.89
N ASN A 14 1.34 2.11 -4.28
CA ASN A 14 0.22 2.88 -3.78
C ASN A 14 -0.03 2.63 -2.29
N ASP A 15 0.07 1.37 -1.85
CA ASP A 15 -0.08 1.00 -0.45
C ASP A 15 1.06 1.59 0.40
N ALA A 16 2.30 1.51 -0.07
CA ALA A 16 3.45 2.09 0.61
C ALA A 16 3.33 3.62 0.75
N LEU A 17 2.90 4.31 -0.32
CA LEU A 17 2.69 5.75 -0.29
C LEU A 17 1.54 6.13 0.65
N SER A 18 0.47 5.34 0.70
CA SER A 18 -0.65 5.56 1.60
C SER A 18 -0.22 5.54 3.07
N VAL A 19 0.63 4.58 3.46
CA VAL A 19 1.19 4.49 4.82
C VAL A 19 2.03 5.74 5.14
N VAL A 20 2.94 6.14 4.25
CA VAL A 20 3.77 7.34 4.44
C VAL A 20 2.91 8.59 4.62
N LEU A 21 1.88 8.78 3.76
CA LEU A 21 1.00 9.94 3.85
C LEU A 21 0.22 9.97 5.17
N VAL A 22 -0.31 8.83 5.62
CA VAL A 22 -1.03 8.76 6.89
C VAL A 22 -0.12 9.11 8.07
N HIS A 23 1.11 8.60 8.11
CA HIS A 23 2.08 8.96 9.15
C HIS A 23 2.36 10.46 9.18
N ILE A 24 2.56 11.08 8.00
CA ILE A 24 2.84 12.51 7.90
C ILE A 24 1.62 13.34 8.35
N PHE A 25 0.41 12.99 7.88
CA PHE A 25 -0.80 13.70 8.29
C PHE A 25 -1.09 13.54 9.78
N LYS A 26 -0.89 12.35 10.35
CA LYS A 26 -1.03 12.11 11.78
C LYS A 26 -0.05 12.99 12.57
N SER A 27 1.22 13.01 12.20
CA SER A 27 2.25 13.86 12.81
C SER A 27 1.90 15.36 12.72
N MET A 28 1.27 15.81 11.64
CA MET A 28 0.81 17.19 11.49
C MET A 28 -0.36 17.51 12.41
N VAL A 29 -1.33 16.62 12.55
CA VAL A 29 -2.47 16.78 13.45
C VAL A 29 -2.00 16.82 14.90
N ASP A 30 -1.12 15.90 15.30
CA ASP A 30 -0.59 15.82 16.65
C ASP A 30 0.27 17.04 17.01
N SER A 31 0.87 17.72 16.03
CA SER A 31 1.70 18.92 16.24
C SER A 31 0.92 20.22 16.31
N ASP A 32 -0.41 20.19 16.21
CA ASP A 32 -1.32 21.36 16.24
C ASP A 32 -0.87 22.50 15.30
N ARG A 33 -0.20 22.15 14.19
CA ARG A 33 0.29 23.12 13.20
C ARG A 33 -0.90 23.72 12.45
N GLN A 34 -1.08 25.01 12.57
CA GLN A 34 -2.06 25.74 11.75
C GLN A 34 -1.78 25.53 10.26
N LEU A 35 -2.83 25.38 9.45
CA LEU A 35 -2.75 25.21 7.98
C LEU A 35 -2.02 26.41 7.36
N ASP A 36 -0.71 26.29 7.22
CA ASP A 36 0.11 27.29 6.57
C ASP A 36 0.27 26.97 5.07
N ARG A 37 0.52 27.98 4.24
CA ARG A 37 0.64 27.85 2.77
C ARG A 37 1.75 26.88 2.33
N TRP A 38 2.72 26.61 3.20
CA TRP A 38 3.90 25.75 2.91
C TRP A 38 3.69 24.26 3.24
N ILE A 39 2.57 23.89 3.88
CA ILE A 39 2.26 22.50 4.26
C ILE A 39 2.41 21.51 3.09
N PRO A 40 1.87 21.75 1.87
CA PRO A 40 2.00 20.78 0.79
C PRO A 40 3.44 20.51 0.39
N PHE A 41 4.32 21.52 0.48
CA PHE A 41 5.74 21.36 0.19
C PHE A 41 6.45 20.51 1.24
N ASP A 42 6.16 20.75 2.52
CA ASP A 42 6.72 19.97 3.64
C ASP A 42 6.26 18.51 3.57
N VAL A 43 5.00 18.25 3.23
CA VAL A 43 4.47 16.89 3.04
C VAL A 43 5.20 16.17 1.91
N ILE A 44 5.36 16.81 0.76
CA ILE A 44 6.04 16.20 -0.39
C ILE A 44 7.50 15.92 -0.05
N PHE A 45 8.22 16.88 0.54
CA PHE A 45 9.61 16.72 0.91
C PHE A 45 9.80 15.61 1.95
N SER A 46 8.97 15.59 2.99
CA SER A 46 8.98 14.55 4.02
C SER A 46 8.68 13.17 3.43
N SER A 47 7.69 13.06 2.52
CA SER A 47 7.36 11.81 1.83
C SER A 47 8.53 11.28 0.99
N ILE A 48 9.23 12.15 0.27
CA ILE A 48 10.40 11.77 -0.54
C ILE A 48 11.53 11.29 0.38
N TRP A 49 11.78 12.02 1.46
CA TRP A 49 12.85 11.72 2.41
C TRP A 49 12.64 10.38 3.13
N THR A 50 11.45 10.17 3.70
CA THR A 50 11.08 8.91 4.37
C THR A 50 11.12 7.73 3.40
N SER A 51 10.65 7.91 2.16
CA SER A 51 10.73 6.87 1.13
C SER A 51 12.17 6.54 0.77
N ALA A 52 13.04 7.53 0.58
CA ALA A 52 14.45 7.32 0.24
C ALA A 52 15.19 6.57 1.36
N LEU A 53 14.96 6.92 2.62
CA LEU A 53 15.55 6.22 3.76
C LEU A 53 15.05 4.77 3.88
N SER A 54 13.75 4.53 3.66
CA SER A 54 13.17 3.17 3.65
C SER A 54 13.82 2.30 2.58
N LEU A 55 14.00 2.84 1.37
CA LEU A 55 14.68 2.16 0.27
C LEU A 55 16.14 1.84 0.63
N ALA A 56 16.87 2.79 1.20
CA ALA A 56 18.26 2.61 1.61
C ALA A 56 18.42 1.50 2.66
N LEU A 57 17.53 1.44 3.65
CA LEU A 57 17.52 0.37 4.65
C LEU A 57 17.21 -0.98 4.01
N GLY A 58 16.24 -1.06 3.10
CA GLY A 58 15.94 -2.28 2.35
C GLY A 58 17.14 -2.81 1.56
N VAL A 59 17.90 -1.92 0.91
CA VAL A 59 19.15 -2.27 0.22
C VAL A 59 20.20 -2.76 1.22
N ALA A 60 20.40 -2.07 2.34
CA ALA A 60 21.39 -2.45 3.35
C ALA A 60 21.13 -3.85 3.91
N PHE A 61 19.88 -4.16 4.28
CA PHE A 61 19.48 -5.48 4.76
C PHE A 61 19.63 -6.56 3.69
N SER A 62 19.33 -6.27 2.43
CA SER A 62 19.53 -7.22 1.34
C SER A 62 21.02 -7.55 1.12
N LEU A 63 21.90 -6.55 1.22
CA LEU A 63 23.36 -6.77 1.13
C LEU A 63 23.88 -7.64 2.29
N VAL A 64 23.39 -7.42 3.51
CA VAL A 64 23.72 -8.26 4.66
C VAL A 64 23.28 -9.70 4.40
N MET A 65 22.05 -9.89 3.92
CA MET A 65 21.51 -11.21 3.62
C MET A 65 22.28 -11.94 2.52
N LEU A 66 22.66 -11.25 1.46
CA LEU A 66 23.48 -11.81 0.39
C LEU A 66 24.87 -12.27 0.87
N ARG A 67 25.44 -11.59 1.86
CA ARG A 67 26.71 -11.99 2.46
C ARG A 67 26.59 -13.20 3.36
N THR A 68 25.49 -13.37 4.07
CA THR A 68 25.31 -14.46 5.06
C THR A 68 25.09 -15.83 4.40
N LYS A 69 24.80 -15.91 3.07
CA LYS A 69 24.55 -17.16 2.33
C LYS A 69 23.65 -18.15 3.07
N ALA A 70 22.69 -17.65 3.84
CA ALA A 70 21.84 -18.48 4.68
C ALA A 70 20.99 -19.43 3.81
N SER A 71 21.21 -20.73 3.98
CA SER A 71 20.44 -21.80 3.32
C SER A 71 19.09 -22.08 4.01
N SER A 72 18.89 -21.57 5.24
CA SER A 72 17.67 -21.76 6.02
C SER A 72 16.58 -20.79 5.57
N LEU A 73 15.34 -21.28 5.43
CA LEU A 73 14.16 -20.46 5.13
C LEU A 73 13.82 -19.46 6.24
N THR A 74 14.16 -19.78 7.48
CA THR A 74 13.83 -18.97 8.65
C THR A 74 14.55 -17.62 8.65
N VAL A 75 15.79 -17.58 8.15
CA VAL A 75 16.62 -16.36 8.18
C VAL A 75 16.04 -15.23 7.32
N PRO A 76 15.61 -15.44 6.06
CA PRO A 76 14.97 -14.39 5.28
C PRO A 76 13.69 -13.84 5.92
N TYR A 77 12.87 -14.71 6.55
CA TYR A 77 11.67 -14.26 7.28
C TYR A 77 12.01 -13.39 8.48
N LEU A 78 12.97 -13.84 9.28
CA LEU A 78 13.39 -13.10 10.47
C LEU A 78 13.98 -11.73 10.08
N MET A 79 14.78 -11.69 9.03
CA MET A 79 15.36 -10.45 8.50
C MET A 79 14.32 -9.50 7.94
N SER A 80 13.31 -10.01 7.23
CA SER A 80 12.21 -9.16 6.74
C SER A 80 11.37 -8.58 7.87
N PHE A 81 11.10 -9.37 8.91
CA PHE A 81 10.39 -8.89 10.10
C PHE A 81 11.19 -7.85 10.88
N LEU A 82 12.49 -8.10 11.05
CA LEU A 82 13.40 -7.17 11.72
C LEU A 82 13.48 -5.83 10.95
N LEU A 83 13.59 -5.90 9.62
CA LEU A 83 13.58 -4.71 8.77
C LEU A 83 12.28 -3.92 8.92
N TYR A 84 11.13 -4.62 8.91
CA TYR A 84 9.83 -3.99 9.12
C TYR A 84 9.77 -3.27 10.47
N ALA A 85 10.09 -3.98 11.55
CA ALA A 85 10.07 -3.44 12.90
C ALA A 85 11.03 -2.23 13.06
N LEU A 86 12.20 -2.29 12.44
CA LEU A 86 13.17 -1.20 12.47
C LEU A 86 12.65 0.03 11.70
N CYS A 87 12.03 -0.16 10.54
CA CYS A 87 11.42 0.93 9.79
C CYS A 87 10.28 1.59 10.60
N GLU A 88 9.41 0.80 11.23
CA GLU A 88 8.32 1.33 12.07
C GLU A 88 8.87 2.10 13.29
N CYS A 89 9.92 1.61 13.94
CA CYS A 89 10.57 2.32 15.05
C CYS A 89 11.18 3.66 14.63
N LEU A 90 11.57 3.81 13.37
CA LEU A 90 12.15 5.03 12.80
C LEU A 90 11.10 5.92 12.11
N GLU A 91 9.83 5.59 12.22
CA GLU A 91 8.71 6.28 11.51
C GLU A 91 8.88 6.28 9.99
N LEU A 92 9.52 5.24 9.44
CA LEU A 92 9.73 5.03 8.01
C LEU A 92 8.72 4.04 7.45
N SER A 93 8.62 3.94 6.12
CA SER A 93 7.75 2.96 5.47
C SER A 93 8.36 1.55 5.45
N GLY A 94 7.92 0.69 6.39
CA GLY A 94 8.34 -0.72 6.43
C GLY A 94 8.00 -1.48 5.16
N ILE A 95 6.89 -1.14 4.49
CA ILE A 95 6.45 -1.77 3.24
C ILE A 95 7.45 -1.53 2.10
N LEU A 96 7.93 -0.28 1.93
CA LEU A 96 8.96 0.04 0.93
C LEU A 96 10.27 -0.68 1.21
N GLY A 97 10.68 -0.74 2.48
CA GLY A 97 11.88 -1.46 2.89
C GLY A 97 11.83 -2.93 2.52
N ILE A 98 10.73 -3.63 2.89
CA ILE A 98 10.55 -5.05 2.58
C ILE A 98 10.43 -5.30 1.07
N PHE A 99 9.76 -4.43 0.33
CA PHE A 99 9.63 -4.55 -1.12
C PHE A 99 11.00 -4.59 -1.79
N VAL A 100 11.88 -3.63 -1.48
CA VAL A 100 13.26 -3.60 -2.03
C VAL A 100 14.06 -4.82 -1.58
N TYR A 101 13.96 -5.19 -0.30
CA TYR A 101 14.58 -6.39 0.23
C TYR A 101 14.17 -7.64 -0.56
N GLY A 102 12.87 -7.83 -0.79
CA GLY A 102 12.34 -8.98 -1.55
C GLY A 102 12.78 -9.01 -3.01
N VAL A 103 12.85 -7.85 -3.67
CA VAL A 103 13.30 -7.74 -5.07
C VAL A 103 14.78 -8.11 -5.21
N LEU A 104 15.63 -7.68 -4.28
CA LEU A 104 17.08 -7.87 -4.36
C LEU A 104 17.55 -9.28 -3.98
N ILE A 105 16.85 -9.95 -3.05
CA ILE A 105 17.28 -11.28 -2.57
C ILE A 105 16.99 -12.40 -3.56
N GLN A 106 15.99 -12.29 -4.42
CA GLN A 106 15.55 -13.34 -5.35
C GLN A 106 15.45 -14.73 -4.67
N PRO A 107 14.51 -14.91 -3.75
CA PRO A 107 14.45 -16.09 -2.90
C PRO A 107 14.18 -17.37 -3.71
N PRO A 108 14.63 -18.55 -3.24
CA PRO A 108 14.40 -19.83 -3.89
C PRO A 108 12.89 -20.15 -3.98
N ARG A 109 12.51 -21.05 -4.91
CA ARG A 109 11.09 -21.38 -5.18
C ARG A 109 10.32 -21.81 -3.94
N HIS A 110 10.89 -22.65 -3.10
CA HIS A 110 10.26 -23.11 -1.85
C HIS A 110 9.90 -21.96 -0.90
N PHE A 111 10.74 -20.94 -0.84
CA PHE A 111 10.45 -19.75 -0.06
C PHE A 111 9.22 -19.01 -0.62
N LYS A 112 9.15 -18.85 -1.95
CA LYS A 112 8.00 -18.19 -2.61
C LYS A 112 6.69 -18.94 -2.35
N GLU A 113 6.71 -20.27 -2.42
CA GLU A 113 5.53 -21.10 -2.13
C GLU A 113 5.07 -20.94 -0.68
N SER A 114 6.00 -20.93 0.26
CA SER A 114 5.70 -20.71 1.68
C SER A 114 5.13 -19.31 1.93
N VAL A 115 5.69 -18.27 1.30
CA VAL A 115 5.18 -16.88 1.41
C VAL A 115 3.76 -16.79 0.88
N VAL A 116 3.47 -17.40 -0.28
CA VAL A 116 2.13 -17.41 -0.88
C VAL A 116 1.13 -18.10 0.05
N SER A 117 1.48 -19.23 0.64
CA SER A 117 0.61 -19.95 1.56
C SER A 117 0.29 -19.12 2.82
N ILE A 118 1.28 -18.46 3.41
CA ILE A 118 1.09 -17.59 4.57
C ILE A 118 0.25 -16.36 4.18
N SER A 119 0.52 -15.75 3.02
CA SER A 119 -0.25 -14.61 2.52
C SER A 119 -1.74 -14.94 2.39
N THR A 120 -2.07 -16.11 1.83
CA THR A 120 -3.47 -16.55 1.69
C THR A 120 -4.18 -16.70 3.04
N ILE A 121 -3.47 -17.21 4.05
CA ILE A 121 -4.03 -17.34 5.42
C ILE A 121 -4.28 -15.95 6.03
N VAL A 122 -3.31 -15.04 5.87
CA VAL A 122 -3.43 -13.66 6.39
C VAL A 122 -4.56 -12.91 5.68
N GLU A 123 -4.69 -13.05 4.36
CA GLU A 123 -5.80 -12.47 3.60
C GLU A 123 -7.16 -12.98 4.09
N ALA A 124 -7.30 -14.29 4.29
CA ALA A 124 -8.53 -14.88 4.83
C ALA A 124 -8.86 -14.32 6.22
N TYR A 125 -7.84 -14.13 7.08
CA TYR A 125 -8.01 -13.52 8.39
C TYR A 125 -8.48 -12.05 8.30
N VAL A 126 -7.91 -11.27 7.37
CA VAL A 126 -8.32 -9.86 7.17
C VAL A 126 -9.77 -9.77 6.67
N TYR A 127 -10.17 -10.63 5.73
CA TYR A 127 -11.57 -10.68 5.27
C TYR A 127 -12.53 -11.11 6.38
N LEU A 128 -12.11 -12.00 7.27
CA LEU A 128 -12.90 -12.37 8.45
C LEU A 128 -13.07 -11.17 9.39
N MET A 129 -12.01 -10.43 9.67
CA MET A 129 -12.07 -9.20 10.47
C MET A 129 -12.94 -8.13 9.83
N LEU A 130 -12.85 -7.98 8.50
CA LEU A 130 -13.73 -7.09 7.74
C LEU A 130 -15.21 -7.48 7.90
N GLY A 131 -15.52 -8.79 7.85
CA GLY A 131 -16.88 -9.29 8.08
C GLY A 131 -17.39 -8.99 9.50
N LEU A 132 -16.55 -9.10 10.51
CA LEU A 132 -16.90 -8.75 11.89
C LEU A 132 -17.13 -7.24 12.07
N ALA A 133 -16.39 -6.40 11.36
CA ALA A 133 -16.54 -4.96 11.37
C ALA A 133 -17.92 -4.49 10.85
N PHE A 134 -18.63 -5.33 10.09
CA PHE A 134 -19.99 -5.04 9.66
C PHE A 134 -20.96 -4.81 10.83
N GLN A 135 -20.74 -5.44 11.98
CA GLN A 135 -21.59 -5.28 13.17
C GLN A 135 -21.44 -3.91 13.83
N THR A 136 -20.28 -3.27 13.66
CA THR A 136 -19.98 -1.95 14.24
C THR A 136 -20.18 -0.80 13.26
N TYR A 137 -20.71 -1.10 12.06
CA TYR A 137 -20.90 -0.12 11.00
C TYR A 137 -22.01 0.87 11.32
N ASP A 138 -21.71 2.17 11.20
CA ASP A 138 -22.70 3.24 11.36
C ASP A 138 -23.39 3.56 10.03
N TRP A 139 -24.66 3.16 9.92
CA TRP A 139 -25.49 3.35 8.72
C TRP A 139 -25.78 4.82 8.39
N LEU A 140 -25.62 5.74 9.33
CA LEU A 140 -25.79 7.17 9.10
C LEU A 140 -24.75 7.72 8.13
N CYS A 141 -23.56 7.11 8.10
CA CYS A 141 -22.46 7.52 7.22
C CYS A 141 -22.54 6.95 5.80
N LEU A 142 -23.53 6.09 5.48
CA LEU A 142 -23.61 5.39 4.19
C LEU A 142 -23.60 6.33 2.98
N ARG A 143 -24.35 7.43 3.04
CA ARG A 143 -24.42 8.40 1.93
C ARG A 143 -23.06 9.06 1.66
N GLN A 144 -22.37 9.43 2.71
CA GLN A 144 -21.04 10.05 2.61
C GLN A 144 -20.00 9.04 2.11
N SER A 145 -20.06 7.81 2.60
CA SER A 145 -19.20 6.71 2.17
C SER A 145 -19.37 6.39 0.68
N LEU A 146 -20.59 6.39 0.16
CA LEU A 146 -20.86 6.21 -1.26
C LEU A 146 -20.32 7.37 -2.11
N LEU A 147 -20.41 8.61 -1.64
CA LEU A 147 -19.81 9.76 -2.33
C LEU A 147 -18.28 9.62 -2.41
N VAL A 148 -17.64 9.20 -1.32
CA VAL A 148 -16.18 8.93 -1.31
C VAL A 148 -15.84 7.80 -2.28
N PHE A 149 -16.63 6.73 -2.31
CA PHE A 149 -16.43 5.62 -3.25
C PHE A 149 -16.49 6.08 -4.72
N VAL A 150 -17.53 6.84 -5.09
CA VAL A 150 -17.65 7.39 -6.44
C VAL A 150 -16.48 8.32 -6.77
N SER A 151 -16.07 9.17 -5.81
CA SER A 151 -14.92 10.05 -5.99
C SER A 151 -13.61 9.26 -6.22
N CYS A 152 -13.41 8.15 -5.51
CA CYS A 152 -12.26 7.26 -5.72
C CYS A 152 -12.26 6.65 -7.12
N ILE A 153 -13.41 6.17 -7.62
CA ILE A 153 -13.52 5.61 -8.97
C ILE A 153 -13.21 6.68 -10.04
N VAL A 154 -13.80 7.86 -9.91
CA VAL A 154 -13.57 8.97 -10.85
C VAL A 154 -12.10 9.39 -10.82
N GLY A 155 -11.50 9.54 -9.65
CA GLY A 155 -10.08 9.87 -9.50
C GLY A 155 -9.17 8.83 -10.15
N ARG A 156 -9.43 7.54 -9.95
CA ARG A 156 -8.68 6.46 -10.61
C ARG A 156 -8.85 6.44 -12.12
N ALA A 157 -10.05 6.61 -12.60
CA ALA A 157 -10.31 6.69 -14.04
C ALA A 157 -9.53 7.85 -14.67
N TRP A 158 -9.54 9.00 -14.02
CA TRP A 158 -8.80 10.19 -14.46
C TRP A 158 -7.28 9.94 -14.47
N MET A 159 -6.72 9.40 -13.40
CA MET A 159 -5.29 9.08 -13.32
C MET A 159 -4.90 8.02 -14.36
N SER A 160 -5.67 6.95 -14.51
CA SER A 160 -5.42 5.90 -15.50
C SER A 160 -5.45 6.45 -16.93
N PHE A 161 -6.33 7.40 -17.20
CA PHE A 161 -6.42 8.05 -18.51
C PHE A 161 -5.19 8.92 -18.79
N ILE A 162 -4.77 9.76 -17.85
CA ILE A 162 -3.57 10.61 -17.98
C ILE A 162 -2.32 9.74 -18.17
N PHE A 163 -2.10 8.76 -17.30
CA PHE A 163 -0.96 7.83 -17.40
C PHE A 163 -1.01 7.04 -18.70
N GLY A 164 -2.17 6.56 -19.08
CA GLY A 164 -2.35 5.83 -20.31
C GLY A 164 -2.00 6.64 -21.55
N LEU A 165 -2.38 7.91 -21.60
CA LEU A 165 -2.00 8.83 -22.68
C LEU A 165 -0.48 9.06 -22.73
N CYS A 166 0.16 9.23 -21.57
CA CYS A 166 1.61 9.37 -21.49
C CYS A 166 2.33 8.09 -21.95
N LEU A 167 1.90 6.93 -21.46
CA LEU A 167 2.50 5.63 -21.78
C LEU A 167 2.24 5.20 -23.21
N SER A 168 1.12 5.55 -23.82
CA SER A 168 0.80 5.22 -25.21
C SER A 168 1.79 5.84 -26.21
N LYS A 169 2.40 6.99 -25.85
CA LYS A 169 3.47 7.62 -26.67
C LYS A 169 4.77 6.81 -26.66
N PHE A 170 5.05 6.10 -25.54
CA PHE A 170 6.30 5.35 -25.37
C PHE A 170 6.13 3.87 -25.69
N ASN A 171 4.92 3.33 -25.59
CA ASN A 171 4.68 1.90 -25.78
C ASN A 171 3.35 1.65 -26.51
N PRO A 172 3.35 1.19 -27.79
CA PRO A 172 2.15 0.98 -28.58
C PRO A 172 1.24 -0.18 -28.09
N ARG A 173 1.67 -0.91 -27.05
CA ARG A 173 0.88 -1.99 -26.43
C ARG A 173 -0.22 -1.46 -25.51
N TRP A 174 -0.19 -0.17 -25.15
CA TRP A 174 -1.22 0.47 -24.32
C TRP A 174 -2.40 0.90 -25.18
N THR A 175 -3.47 0.12 -25.11
CA THR A 175 -4.75 0.39 -25.77
C THR A 175 -5.77 0.96 -24.78
N MET A 176 -6.81 1.62 -25.27
CA MET A 176 -7.93 2.12 -24.42
C MET A 176 -8.54 1.03 -23.55
N LYS A 177 -8.60 -0.23 -24.04
CA LYS A 177 -9.07 -1.38 -23.25
C LYS A 177 -8.15 -1.68 -22.05
N SER A 178 -6.84 -1.55 -22.26
CA SER A 178 -5.87 -1.73 -21.17
C SER A 178 -5.98 -0.64 -20.10
N MET A 179 -6.26 0.60 -20.50
CA MET A 179 -6.48 1.72 -19.59
C MET A 179 -7.74 1.52 -18.74
N LEU A 180 -8.84 1.10 -19.39
CA LEU A 180 -10.09 0.81 -18.70
C LEU A 180 -9.91 -0.35 -17.71
N PHE A 181 -9.24 -1.43 -18.12
CA PHE A 181 -8.93 -2.56 -17.27
C PHE A 181 -8.09 -2.13 -16.06
N PHE A 182 -7.07 -1.32 -16.29
CA PHE A 182 -6.21 -0.78 -15.23
C PHE A 182 -6.98 0.09 -14.22
N SER A 183 -7.92 0.89 -14.71
CA SER A 183 -8.82 1.68 -13.85
C SER A 183 -9.72 0.81 -12.96
N MET A 184 -10.25 -0.29 -13.51
CA MET A 184 -11.15 -1.19 -12.77
C MET A 184 -10.41 -2.10 -11.80
N CYS A 185 -9.16 -2.47 -12.06
CA CYS A 185 -8.35 -3.33 -11.19
C CYS A 185 -7.86 -2.66 -9.91
N GLY A 186 -8.26 -1.45 -9.63
CA GLY A 186 -7.87 -0.69 -8.43
C GLY A 186 -8.57 -1.12 -7.15
N VAL A 187 -8.58 -2.41 -6.87
CA VAL A 187 -9.19 -2.97 -5.65
C VAL A 187 -8.42 -2.49 -4.42
N ARG A 188 -9.14 -1.93 -3.45
CA ARG A 188 -8.58 -1.55 -2.15
C ARG A 188 -8.37 -2.81 -1.32
N GLY A 189 -7.13 -3.03 -0.85
CA GLY A 189 -6.73 -4.23 -0.15
C GLY A 189 -6.80 -4.13 1.38
N ALA A 190 -6.33 -5.20 2.01
CA ALA A 190 -6.20 -5.37 3.45
C ALA A 190 -5.46 -4.22 4.16
N ILE A 191 -4.47 -3.62 3.50
CA ILE A 191 -3.66 -2.52 4.05
C ILE A 191 -4.51 -1.27 4.29
N SER A 192 -5.41 -0.93 3.38
CA SER A 192 -6.33 0.20 3.57
C SER A 192 -7.24 0.01 4.79
N TYR A 193 -7.70 -1.23 5.04
CA TYR A 193 -8.49 -1.56 6.22
C TYR A 193 -7.65 -1.47 7.50
N ALA A 194 -6.46 -2.07 7.51
CA ALA A 194 -5.56 -2.02 8.67
C ALA A 194 -5.19 -0.57 9.03
N LEU A 195 -4.96 0.27 8.01
CA LEU A 195 -4.63 1.68 8.19
C LEU A 195 -5.81 2.48 8.77
N SER A 196 -7.05 2.19 8.33
CA SER A 196 -8.25 2.82 8.89
C SER A 196 -8.49 2.43 10.35
N MET A 197 -8.12 1.20 10.74
CA MET A 197 -8.20 0.75 12.13
C MET A 197 -7.15 1.41 13.04
N ALA A 198 -6.01 1.81 12.48
CA ALA A 198 -4.96 2.54 13.20
C ALA A 198 -5.30 4.03 13.44
N LEU A 199 -6.27 4.55 12.68
CA LEU A 199 -6.84 5.89 12.86
C LEU A 199 -8.11 5.75 13.70
N ASP A 200 -8.11 6.17 14.94
CA ASP A 200 -9.24 6.02 15.88
C ASP A 200 -10.48 6.87 15.54
N ASP A 201 -10.82 6.97 14.25
CA ASP A 201 -11.96 7.72 13.73
C ASP A 201 -13.00 6.77 13.12
N ASP A 202 -14.19 6.73 13.71
CA ASP A 202 -15.28 5.84 13.30
C ASP A 202 -15.81 6.19 11.90
N PHE A 203 -15.74 7.45 11.49
CA PHE A 203 -16.11 7.87 10.14
C PHE A 203 -15.17 7.27 9.08
N ILE A 204 -13.85 7.32 9.32
CA ILE A 204 -12.85 6.76 8.42
C ILE A 204 -13.00 5.24 8.34
N LYS A 205 -13.19 4.56 9.48
CA LYS A 205 -13.42 3.11 9.55
C LYS A 205 -14.64 2.71 8.72
N SER A 206 -15.78 3.37 8.93
CA SER A 206 -17.04 3.10 8.22
C SER A 206 -16.93 3.37 6.72
N THR A 207 -16.29 4.49 6.34
CA THR A 207 -16.09 4.85 4.93
C THR A 207 -15.19 3.84 4.22
N THR A 208 -14.09 3.45 4.84
CA THR A 208 -13.15 2.47 4.29
C THR A 208 -13.80 1.10 4.13
N PHE A 209 -14.62 0.69 5.10
CA PHE A 209 -15.40 -0.54 5.02
C PHE A 209 -16.30 -0.56 3.77
N VAL A 210 -17.11 0.49 3.56
CA VAL A 210 -18.00 0.57 2.38
C VAL A 210 -17.21 0.55 1.08
N VAL A 211 -16.10 1.31 0.99
CA VAL A 211 -15.25 1.33 -0.20
C VAL A 211 -14.71 -0.06 -0.52
N ILE A 212 -14.23 -0.80 0.48
CA ILE A 212 -13.69 -2.15 0.28
C ILE A 212 -14.80 -3.12 -0.15
N VAL A 213 -15.95 -3.12 0.53
CA VAL A 213 -17.08 -4.00 0.16
C VAL A 213 -17.55 -3.70 -1.26
N CYS A 214 -17.72 -2.43 -1.63
CA CYS A 214 -18.14 -2.05 -2.99
C CYS A 214 -17.07 -2.35 -4.06
N THR A 215 -15.80 -2.48 -3.71
CA THR A 215 -14.74 -2.86 -4.67
C THR A 215 -14.61 -4.38 -4.84
N ILE A 216 -15.08 -5.17 -3.87
CA ILE A 216 -15.07 -6.64 -3.93
C ILE A 216 -16.30 -7.19 -4.66
N LEU A 217 -17.46 -6.52 -4.52
CA LEU A 217 -18.73 -6.88 -5.20
C LEU A 217 -18.72 -6.47 -6.66
#